data_d3ae795d10e834f6f6a8ab3aa9eaf5ce
#
_entry.id   d3ae795d10e834f6f6a8ab3aa9eaf5ce
#
_cell.length_a   1.000
_cell.length_b   1.000
_cell.length_c   1.000
_cell.angle_alpha   90.00
_cell.angle_beta   90.00
_cell.angle_gamma   90.00
#
_symmetry.space_group_name_H-M   'P 1'
#
loop_
_entity.id
_entity.type
_entity.pdbx_description
1 polymer ?
#
loop_
_entity_poly.entity_id
_entity_poly.type
_entity_poly.pdbx_seq_one_letter_code
_entity_poly.pdbx_strand_id
1 'polypeptide(L)'
;MRFAPIAAIWLVGPLLITSAATAAERPAVPPKDAWTCPTTHPIKGNFTTYSGEPCIYHVPGGAFYGRTKPERCYATEDEARTDGCRRSKR
;
A
#
# COMPACT_ATOMS: atom_id res chain seq x y z
N MET A 1 -50.67 23.20 -23.34
CA MET A 1 -50.29 22.91 -23.25
C MET A 1 -49.27 22.52 -22.96
N ARG A 2 -48.80 22.57 -22.81
CA ARG A 2 -48.04 22.13 -22.67
C ARG A 2 -47.11 21.86 -22.11
N PHE A 3 -46.45 21.75 -21.93
CA PHE A 3 -45.60 21.40 -21.49
C PHE A 3 -44.67 20.96 -21.13
N ALA A 4 -44.13 20.73 -20.91
CA ALA A 4 -43.34 20.25 -20.80
C ALA A 4 -42.47 19.80 -20.27
N PRO A 5 -42.02 19.63 -20.14
CA PRO A 5 -41.25 18.99 -19.75
C PRO A 5 -40.27 18.85 -19.25
N ILE A 6 -39.74 18.61 -19.05
CA ILE A 6 -38.86 18.34 -18.66
C ILE A 6 -37.97 17.84 -18.25
N ALA A 7 -37.52 17.73 -18.15
CA ALA A 7 -36.70 17.20 -17.96
C ALA A 7 -35.76 16.91 -17.33
N ALA A 8 -35.35 16.78 -17.12
CA ALA A 8 -34.52 16.38 -16.66
C ALA A 8 -33.50 16.06 -16.29
N ILE A 9 -33.05 15.95 -16.18
CA ILE A 9 -32.09 15.62 -15.95
C ILE A 9 -31.17 15.31 -15.30
N TRP A 10 -30.89 15.29 -15.15
CA TRP A 10 -30.08 14.93 -14.69
C TRP A 10 -29.12 14.52 -14.28
N LEU A 11 -28.78 14.48 -14.24
CA LEU A 11 -27.89 14.00 -14.02
C LEU A 11 -27.03 13.71 -13.45
N VAL A 12 -26.64 13.58 -13.29
CA VAL A 12 -25.90 13.24 -12.95
C VAL A 12 -25.01 12.84 -12.42
N GLY A 13 -24.68 12.73 -12.29
CA GLY A 13 -23.87 12.24 -11.99
C GLY A 13 -23.03 11.95 -11.47
N PRO A 14 -22.65 11.86 -11.28
CA PRO A 14 -21.80 11.36 -10.84
C PRO A 14 -20.90 11.10 -10.44
N LEU A 15 -20.57 11.04 -10.42
CA LEU A 15 -19.73 10.68 -10.22
C LEU A 15 -18.86 10.34 -9.64
N LEU A 16 -18.51 10.24 -9.58
CA LEU A 16 -17.66 9.82 -9.20
C LEU A 16 -16.80 9.38 -8.82
N ILE A 17 -16.35 9.19 -8.78
CA ILE A 17 -15.51 8.86 -8.61
C ILE A 17 -14.70 8.52 -8.02
N THR A 18 -14.36 8.10 -7.90
CA THR A 18 -13.69 7.71 -7.41
C THR A 18 -12.75 7.45 -7.17
N SER A 19 -12.31 7.60 -7.00
CA SER A 19 -11.37 7.41 -6.71
C SER A 19 -10.82 6.41 -6.33
N ALA A 20 -11.00 5.85 -6.60
CA ALA A 20 -10.36 4.63 -6.44
C ALA A 20 -8.95 4.81 -6.10
N ALA A 21 -8.51 4.10 -5.12
CA ALA A 21 -7.11 4.06 -4.87
C ALA A 21 -6.45 3.50 -6.11
N THR A 22 -5.63 4.30 -6.72
CA THR A 22 -4.86 3.83 -7.84
C THR A 22 -3.64 3.09 -7.33
N ALA A 23 -2.96 2.39 -8.23
CA ALA A 23 -1.71 1.75 -7.85
C ALA A 23 -0.71 2.77 -7.32
N ALA A 24 -0.75 4.00 -7.83
CA ALA A 24 0.15 5.04 -7.35
C ALA A 24 -0.12 5.43 -5.91
N GLU A 25 -1.33 5.17 -5.43
CA GLU A 25 -1.69 5.50 -4.06
C GLU A 25 -1.43 4.37 -3.10
N ARG A 26 -1.04 3.23 -3.60
CA ARG A 26 -0.74 2.12 -2.74
C ARG A 26 0.56 2.40 -2.02
N PRO A 27 0.63 2.05 -0.75
CA PRO A 27 1.85 2.31 0.00
C PRO A 27 3.03 1.46 -0.46
N ALA A 28 2.79 0.30 -1.03
CA ALA A 28 3.86 -0.64 -1.31
C ALA A 28 4.38 -0.50 -2.73
N VAL A 29 5.68 -0.72 -2.89
CA VAL A 29 6.28 -0.87 -4.21
C VAL A 29 7.08 -2.17 -4.21
N PRO A 30 7.40 -2.73 -5.39
CA PRO A 30 8.20 -3.95 -5.42
C PRO A 30 9.63 -3.69 -5.00
N PRO A 31 10.32 -4.71 -4.52
CA PRO A 31 11.74 -4.57 -4.20
C PRO A 31 12.55 -4.30 -5.46
N LYS A 32 13.71 -3.68 -5.23
CA LYS A 32 14.64 -3.38 -6.30
C LYS A 32 15.32 -4.67 -6.78
N ASP A 33 15.63 -5.55 -5.87
CA ASP A 33 16.16 -6.87 -6.17
C ASP A 33 15.81 -7.79 -4.99
N ALA A 34 16.35 -8.99 -4.98
CA ALA A 34 15.98 -10.00 -3.97
C ALA A 34 16.25 -9.55 -2.54
N TRP A 35 17.15 -8.59 -2.35
CA TRP A 35 17.59 -8.22 -1.01
C TRP A 35 17.38 -6.76 -0.65
N THR A 36 17.06 -5.92 -1.64
CA THR A 36 17.03 -4.48 -1.39
C THR A 36 15.72 -3.83 -1.80
N CYS A 37 15.38 -2.81 -1.05
CA CYS A 37 14.28 -1.92 -1.37
C CYS A 37 14.82 -0.65 -2.00
N PRO A 38 14.02 0.04 -2.82
CA PRO A 38 14.42 1.36 -3.33
C PRO A 38 14.67 2.32 -2.18
N THR A 39 15.56 3.26 -2.38
CA THR A 39 15.89 4.23 -1.33
C THR A 39 14.70 5.06 -0.90
N THR A 40 13.74 5.25 -1.79
CA THR A 40 12.51 6.00 -1.47
C THR A 40 11.53 5.18 -0.64
N HIS A 41 11.69 3.87 -0.59
CA HIS A 41 10.80 2.96 0.13
C HIS A 41 11.65 1.94 0.88
N PRO A 42 12.37 2.39 1.91
CA PRO A 42 13.38 1.54 2.53
C PRO A 42 12.85 0.48 3.49
N ILE A 43 11.59 0.51 3.81
CA ILE A 43 11.04 -0.41 4.81
C ILE A 43 10.67 -1.72 4.13
N LYS A 44 11.26 -2.81 4.60
CA LYS A 44 11.09 -4.13 4.01
C LYS A 44 9.90 -4.85 4.63
N GLY A 45 8.93 -5.24 3.80
CA GLY A 45 7.81 -6.07 4.25
C GLY A 45 7.99 -7.50 3.83
N ASN A 46 7.81 -8.40 4.77
CA ASN A 46 7.95 -9.82 4.52
C ASN A 46 6.65 -10.53 4.91
N PHE A 47 6.05 -11.22 3.94
CA PHE A 47 4.80 -11.92 4.11
C PHE A 47 4.99 -13.42 4.31
N THR A 48 6.20 -13.90 4.12
CA THR A 48 6.55 -15.29 4.38
C THR A 48 7.14 -15.35 5.79
N THR A 49 6.29 -15.47 6.78
CA THR A 49 6.73 -15.44 8.17
C THR A 49 6.66 -16.82 8.78
N TYR A 50 7.58 -17.09 9.71
CA TYR A 50 7.57 -18.34 10.44
C TYR A 50 6.66 -18.31 11.65
N SER A 51 6.23 -17.11 12.04
CA SER A 51 5.37 -16.94 13.21
C SER A 51 3.89 -17.11 12.90
N GLY A 52 3.55 -17.26 11.63
CA GLY A 52 2.16 -17.34 11.21
C GLY A 52 1.47 -16.00 11.08
N GLU A 53 2.18 -14.92 11.31
CA GLU A 53 1.62 -13.59 11.17
C GLU A 53 1.57 -13.19 9.71
N PRO A 54 0.61 -12.36 9.30
CA PRO A 54 0.45 -12.06 7.89
C PRO A 54 1.61 -11.27 7.30
N CYS A 55 2.25 -10.41 8.08
CA CYS A 55 3.34 -9.60 7.56
C CYS A 55 4.16 -9.01 8.69
N ILE A 56 5.47 -9.02 8.51
CA ILE A 56 6.40 -8.37 9.43
C ILE A 56 7.21 -7.39 8.61
N TYR A 57 7.35 -6.15 9.10
CA TYR A 57 8.20 -5.19 8.41
C TYR A 57 9.47 -4.91 9.21
N HIS A 58 10.54 -4.62 8.48
CA HIS A 58 11.85 -4.33 9.04
C HIS A 58 12.30 -2.96 8.59
N VAL A 59 12.87 -2.22 9.54
CA VAL A 59 13.38 -0.87 9.24
C VAL A 59 14.88 -0.90 9.09
N PRO A 60 15.45 0.05 8.33
CA PRO A 60 16.91 0.15 8.23
C PRO A 60 17.51 0.26 9.62
N GLY A 61 18.57 -0.47 9.85
CA GLY A 61 19.22 -0.51 11.16
C GLY A 61 18.72 -1.60 12.07
N GLY A 62 17.61 -2.24 11.73
CA GLY A 62 17.11 -3.36 12.52
C GLY A 62 18.03 -4.57 12.41
N ALA A 63 18.00 -5.42 13.45
CA ALA A 63 18.94 -6.53 13.53
C ALA A 63 18.86 -7.48 12.33
N PHE A 64 17.68 -7.66 11.77
CA PHE A 64 17.48 -8.59 10.66
C PHE A 64 17.23 -7.91 9.34
N TYR A 65 17.36 -6.58 9.29
CA TYR A 65 17.05 -5.85 8.07
C TYR A 65 17.89 -6.35 6.88
N GLY A 66 19.18 -6.47 7.07
CA GLY A 66 20.07 -6.89 5.99
C GLY A 66 19.83 -8.31 5.53
N ARG A 67 19.25 -9.14 6.38
CA ARG A 67 19.02 -10.55 6.10
C ARG A 67 17.59 -10.85 5.67
N THR A 68 16.77 -9.83 5.52
CA THR A 68 15.37 -10.00 5.12
C THR A 68 15.25 -9.76 3.63
N LYS A 69 14.68 -10.73 2.95
CA LYS A 69 14.31 -10.57 1.54
C LYS A 69 12.95 -9.88 1.51
N PRO A 70 12.89 -8.66 1.02
CA PRO A 70 11.61 -7.97 0.98
C PRO A 70 10.71 -8.55 -0.10
N GLU A 71 9.43 -8.63 0.21
CA GLU A 71 8.41 -8.95 -0.78
C GLU A 71 7.67 -7.69 -1.22
N ARG A 72 7.65 -6.69 -0.34
CA ARG A 72 7.17 -5.35 -0.63
C ARG A 72 8.03 -4.35 0.12
N CYS A 73 8.04 -3.14 -0.39
CA CYS A 73 8.80 -2.06 0.23
C CYS A 73 7.88 -0.89 0.49
N TYR A 74 8.06 -0.22 1.63
CA TYR A 74 7.19 0.87 2.06
C TYR A 74 8.04 2.10 2.36
N ALA A 75 7.46 3.26 2.11
CA ALA A 75 8.14 4.52 2.39
C ALA A 75 8.16 4.81 3.88
N THR A 76 7.12 4.44 4.60
CA THR A 76 7.00 4.73 6.03
C THR A 76 6.49 3.51 6.78
N GLU A 77 6.70 3.52 8.10
CA GLU A 77 6.16 2.46 8.95
C GLU A 77 4.64 2.47 8.95
N ASP A 78 4.04 3.65 8.88
CA ASP A 78 2.57 3.73 8.83
C ASP A 78 2.02 3.05 7.60
N GLU A 79 2.68 3.21 6.48
CA GLU A 79 2.26 2.53 5.26
C GLU A 79 2.36 1.02 5.39
N ALA A 80 3.42 0.55 6.04
CA ALA A 80 3.56 -0.88 6.28
C ALA A 80 2.45 -1.40 7.18
N ARG A 81 2.10 -0.65 8.24
CA ARG A 81 1.01 -1.03 9.13
C ARG A 81 -0.33 -1.03 8.41
N THR A 82 -0.54 -0.03 7.56
CA THR A 82 -1.77 0.05 6.77
C THR A 82 -1.93 -1.18 5.87
N ASP A 83 -0.82 -1.71 5.40
CA ASP A 83 -0.84 -2.92 4.56
C ASP A 83 -0.89 -4.21 5.38
N GLY A 84 -1.04 -4.11 6.70
CA GLY A 84 -1.23 -5.27 7.56
C GLY A 84 0.03 -5.79 8.21
N CYS A 85 1.14 -5.07 8.13
CA CYS A 85 2.38 -5.51 8.71
C CYS A 85 2.56 -5.00 10.12
N ARG A 86 3.19 -5.80 10.96
CA ARG A 86 3.63 -5.33 12.26
C ARG A 86 5.15 -5.18 12.26
N ARG A 87 5.64 -4.34 13.11
CA ARG A 87 7.08 -4.11 13.19
C ARG A 87 7.80 -5.35 13.73
N SER A 88 8.94 -5.66 13.15
CA SER A 88 9.81 -6.70 13.67
C SER A 88 10.22 -6.33 15.10
N LYS A 89 10.31 -7.34 15.94
CA LYS A 89 10.74 -7.14 17.31
C LYS A 89 12.26 -7.02 17.43
N ARG A 90 12.95 -7.16 16.30
CA ARG A 90 14.39 -7.12 16.27
C ARG A 90 14.92 -6.05 15.37
#